data_df7dab94e73a0d6f7023b97494684c5c
#
_entry.id   df7dab94e73a0d6f7023b97494684c5c
#
_cell.length_a   1.000
_cell.length_b   1.000
_cell.length_c   1.000
_cell.angle_alpha   90.00
_cell.angle_beta   90.00
_cell.angle_gamma   90.00
#
_symmetry.space_group_name_H-M   'P 1'
#
loop_
_entity.id
_entity.type
_entity.pdbx_description
1 polymer ?
#
loop_
_entity_poly.entity_id
_entity_poly.type
_entity_poly.pdbx_seq_one_letter_code
_entity_poly.pdbx_strand_id
1 'polypeptide(L)'
;TREQPMNQTKDHKQQIVRCIRMLEHNGILDYNGHASIRLDGDRMLINIGSCQRSQLTVEDICTIDFDGNVIEGNGKPPLEFHLHAGVYKARSDVEAVIHAHPNWSTILSTAGVSYIPVYAQGSLVYPLPVLDSPDSINNPEMANRLTDTLGDRPAALMKAHGAVTCGESLVDAFVLMNYLEDNAERQYMAAQIGTPYSFSDEELMLCREKLWDPNLFKRTWDHFSAKLDEAAS
;
A
#
# COMPACT_ATOMS: atom_id res chain seq x y z
N THR A 1 -15.56 20.65 -13.31
CA THR A 1 -14.14 20.52 -12.91
C THR A 1 -13.92 21.44 -11.72
N ARG A 2 -13.87 20.90 -10.50
CA ARG A 2 -13.40 21.65 -9.33
C ARG A 2 -11.87 21.64 -9.42
N GLU A 3 -11.27 22.83 -9.62
CA GLU A 3 -9.84 22.99 -9.41
C GLU A 3 -9.57 22.64 -7.95
N GLN A 4 -8.80 21.56 -7.70
CA GLN A 4 -8.28 21.33 -6.36
C GLN A 4 -7.37 22.52 -6.02
N PRO A 5 -7.53 23.15 -4.84
CA PRO A 5 -6.71 24.29 -4.49
C PRO A 5 -5.23 23.85 -4.45
N MET A 6 -4.32 24.67 -5.00
CA MET A 6 -2.87 24.41 -5.06
C MET A 6 -2.26 23.97 -3.70
N ASN A 7 -2.86 24.37 -2.62
CA ASN A 7 -2.44 23.96 -1.27
C ASN A 7 -2.68 22.46 -1.01
N GLN A 8 -3.82 21.93 -1.45
CA GLN A 8 -4.16 20.51 -1.24
C GLN A 8 -3.23 19.57 -2.04
N THR A 9 -2.88 19.93 -3.28
CA THR A 9 -1.93 19.15 -4.09
C THR A 9 -0.54 19.12 -3.45
N LYS A 10 -0.09 20.23 -2.88
CA LYS A 10 1.18 20.31 -2.16
C LYS A 10 1.17 19.43 -0.90
N ASP A 11 0.09 19.45 -0.15
CA ASP A 11 -0.08 18.62 1.05
C ASP A 11 -0.08 17.12 0.68
N HIS A 12 -0.74 16.74 -0.41
CA HIS A 12 -0.73 15.35 -0.92
C HIS A 12 0.68 14.91 -1.36
N LYS A 13 1.45 15.76 -2.05
CA LYS A 13 2.84 15.45 -2.40
C LYS A 13 3.69 15.20 -1.16
N GLN A 14 3.54 16.02 -0.12
CA GLN A 14 4.24 15.83 1.16
C GLN A 14 3.82 14.54 1.86
N GLN A 15 2.54 14.19 1.83
CA GLN A 15 2.05 12.92 2.38
C GLN A 15 2.65 11.71 1.67
N ILE A 16 2.74 11.70 0.33
CA ILE A 16 3.38 10.62 -0.45
C ILE A 16 4.85 10.48 -0.05
N VAL A 17 5.58 11.60 0.00
CA VAL A 17 6.99 11.61 0.42
C VAL A 17 7.15 10.99 1.80
N ARG A 18 6.35 11.44 2.76
CA ARG A 18 6.42 10.93 4.13
C ARG A 18 6.06 9.46 4.21
N CYS A 19 5.00 9.03 3.53
CA CYS A 19 4.56 7.65 3.44
C CYS A 19 5.68 6.72 2.96
N ILE A 20 6.28 7.03 1.81
CA ILE A 20 7.34 6.21 1.20
C ILE A 20 8.56 6.15 2.10
N ARG A 21 9.01 7.27 2.66
CA ARG A 21 10.16 7.31 3.57
C ARG A 21 9.92 6.52 4.86
N MET A 22 8.70 6.56 5.41
CA MET A 22 8.34 5.74 6.58
C MET A 22 8.35 4.25 6.24
N LEU A 23 7.76 3.84 5.11
CA LEU A 23 7.74 2.44 4.69
C LEU A 23 9.13 1.91 4.37
N GLU A 24 9.99 2.71 3.75
CA GLU A 24 11.39 2.37 3.48
C GLU A 24 12.16 2.23 4.80
N HIS A 25 12.03 3.22 5.70
CA HIS A 25 12.68 3.17 7.02
C HIS A 25 12.27 1.94 7.84
N ASN A 26 11.03 1.49 7.70
CA ASN A 26 10.50 0.29 8.38
C ASN A 26 10.87 -1.03 7.67
N GLY A 27 11.56 -0.98 6.53
CA GLY A 27 11.93 -2.17 5.76
C GLY A 27 10.77 -2.86 5.03
N ILE A 28 9.65 -2.16 4.85
CA ILE A 28 8.47 -2.67 4.12
C ILE A 28 8.58 -2.35 2.63
N LEU A 29 9.11 -1.16 2.31
CA LEU A 29 9.32 -0.71 0.95
C LEU A 29 10.81 -0.69 0.63
N ASP A 30 11.15 -1.28 -0.50
CA ASP A 30 12.51 -1.29 -1.03
C ASP A 30 12.74 -0.16 -2.06
N TYR A 31 13.78 -0.29 -2.88
CA TYR A 31 14.11 0.67 -3.92
C TYR A 31 13.06 0.79 -5.04
N ASN A 32 12.10 -0.14 -5.17
CA ASN A 32 11.12 -0.19 -6.26
C ASN A 32 9.69 0.21 -5.84
N GLY A 33 9.36 0.23 -4.57
CA GLY A 33 8.00 0.52 -4.10
C GLY A 33 7.53 1.94 -4.46
N HIS A 34 6.22 2.12 -4.51
CA HIS A 34 5.59 3.38 -4.89
C HIS A 34 4.22 3.57 -4.24
N ALA A 35 3.83 4.84 -4.11
CA ALA A 35 2.55 5.25 -3.56
C ALA A 35 1.90 6.32 -4.42
N SER A 36 0.58 6.33 -4.47
CA SER A 36 -0.18 7.31 -5.23
C SER A 36 -1.40 7.83 -4.47
N ILE A 37 -1.84 9.02 -4.86
CA ILE A 37 -3.13 9.62 -4.43
C ILE A 37 -3.90 10.00 -5.69
N ARG A 38 -5.19 9.65 -5.74
CA ARG A 38 -6.11 10.01 -6.81
C ARG A 38 -6.32 11.54 -6.83
N LEU A 39 -6.42 12.08 -8.02
CA LEU A 39 -6.87 13.43 -8.28
C LEU A 39 -8.15 13.43 -9.14
N ASP A 40 -8.83 14.55 -9.22
CA ASP A 40 -9.98 14.71 -10.10
C ASP A 40 -9.63 14.40 -11.56
N GLY A 41 -10.54 13.77 -12.29
CA GLY A 41 -10.46 13.59 -13.75
C GLY A 41 -9.40 12.62 -14.21
N ASP A 42 -9.45 11.36 -13.83
CA ASP A 42 -8.57 10.28 -14.27
C ASP A 42 -7.07 10.59 -14.14
N ARG A 43 -6.70 11.27 -13.05
CA ARG A 43 -5.33 11.66 -12.72
C ARG A 43 -4.92 11.17 -11.36
N MET A 44 -3.61 11.03 -11.15
CA MET A 44 -3.03 10.74 -9.84
C MET A 44 -1.68 11.42 -9.64
N LEU A 45 -1.35 11.64 -8.36
CA LEU A 45 0.01 11.90 -7.92
C LEU A 45 0.70 10.58 -7.67
N ILE A 46 1.95 10.43 -8.12
CA ILE A 46 2.78 9.24 -7.89
C ILE A 46 4.25 9.63 -7.85
N ASN A 47 5.08 8.93 -7.08
CA ASN A 47 6.53 9.14 -7.12
C ASN A 47 7.11 8.64 -8.44
N ILE A 48 8.15 9.33 -8.93
CA ILE A 48 8.89 8.91 -10.12
C ILE A 48 9.63 7.58 -9.88
N GLY A 49 9.88 6.84 -10.96
CA GLY A 49 10.52 5.52 -10.86
C GLY A 49 11.98 5.57 -10.43
N SER A 50 12.71 6.61 -10.84
CA SER A 50 14.17 6.70 -10.70
C SER A 50 14.67 7.33 -9.40
N CYS A 51 13.77 7.79 -8.49
CA CYS A 51 14.17 8.43 -7.24
C CYS A 51 14.63 7.43 -6.17
N GLN A 52 15.52 7.89 -5.28
CA GLN A 52 15.91 7.13 -4.08
C GLN A 52 14.85 7.29 -2.99
N ARG A 53 14.28 6.19 -2.51
CA ARG A 53 13.12 6.19 -1.60
C ARG A 53 13.42 6.86 -0.25
N SER A 54 14.60 6.62 0.32
CA SER A 54 15.03 7.25 1.58
C SER A 54 15.26 8.76 1.47
N GLN A 55 15.51 9.27 0.26
CA GLN A 55 15.82 10.68 -0.01
C GLN A 55 14.72 11.38 -0.82
N LEU A 56 13.56 10.73 -0.98
CA LEU A 56 12.44 11.26 -1.75
C LEU A 56 12.03 12.66 -1.29
N THR A 57 11.81 13.54 -2.25
CA THR A 57 11.33 14.92 -2.03
C THR A 57 10.04 15.18 -2.81
N VAL A 58 9.41 16.31 -2.59
CA VAL A 58 8.17 16.69 -3.30
C VAL A 58 8.39 16.90 -4.81
N GLU A 59 9.60 17.20 -5.22
CA GLU A 59 10.02 17.35 -6.62
C GLU A 59 10.02 16.00 -7.36
N ASP A 60 10.12 14.89 -6.62
CA ASP A 60 10.07 13.54 -7.15
C ASP A 60 8.63 13.00 -7.29
N ILE A 61 7.63 13.84 -7.03
CA ILE A 61 6.21 13.47 -7.20
C ILE A 61 5.68 14.14 -8.46
N CYS A 62 5.27 13.31 -9.43
CA CYS A 62 4.64 13.75 -10.66
C CYS A 62 3.11 13.57 -10.63
N THR A 63 2.43 14.38 -11.42
CA THR A 63 1.01 14.18 -11.78
C THR A 63 0.98 13.47 -13.12
N ILE A 64 0.28 12.34 -13.18
CA ILE A 64 0.04 11.61 -14.44
C ILE A 64 -1.45 11.37 -14.63
N ASP A 65 -1.86 11.14 -15.88
CA ASP A 65 -3.16 10.53 -16.16
C ASP A 65 -3.10 9.01 -15.98
N PHE A 66 -4.27 8.34 -16.04
CA PHE A 66 -4.33 6.88 -15.89
C PHE A 66 -3.78 6.10 -17.11
N ASP A 67 -3.35 6.78 -18.16
CA ASP A 67 -2.66 6.20 -19.31
C ASP A 67 -1.13 6.38 -19.21
N GLY A 68 -0.65 7.05 -18.15
CA GLY A 68 0.76 7.22 -17.82
C GLY A 68 1.41 8.47 -18.44
N ASN A 69 0.63 9.36 -19.06
CA ASN A 69 1.14 10.61 -19.57
C ASN A 69 1.44 11.56 -18.41
N VAL A 70 2.65 12.10 -18.37
CA VAL A 70 3.05 13.09 -17.36
C VAL A 70 2.40 14.44 -17.68
N ILE A 71 1.58 14.93 -16.76
CA ILE A 71 0.90 16.23 -16.85
C ILE A 71 1.70 17.32 -16.16
N GLU A 72 2.31 17.00 -15.00
CA GLU A 72 3.11 17.91 -14.20
C GLU A 72 4.24 17.17 -13.49
N GLY A 73 5.38 17.82 -13.30
CA GLY A 73 6.53 17.29 -12.56
C GLY A 73 7.68 16.86 -13.46
N ASN A 74 8.78 16.43 -12.84
CA ASN A 74 10.02 16.07 -13.50
C ASN A 74 10.24 14.56 -13.39
N GLY A 75 10.37 13.87 -14.53
CA GLY A 75 10.66 12.43 -14.55
C GLY A 75 9.47 11.59 -14.99
N LYS A 76 9.69 10.29 -15.06
CA LYS A 76 8.69 9.31 -15.49
C LYS A 76 8.14 8.54 -14.30
N PRO A 77 6.85 8.16 -14.32
CA PRO A 77 6.30 7.28 -13.29
C PRO A 77 7.01 5.92 -13.31
N PRO A 78 6.88 5.11 -12.24
CA PRO A 78 7.30 3.72 -12.28
C PRO A 78 6.54 2.96 -13.37
N LEU A 79 7.15 1.92 -13.93
CA LEU A 79 6.50 1.08 -14.97
C LEU A 79 5.18 0.47 -14.47
N GLU A 80 5.08 0.25 -13.18
CA GLU A 80 3.89 -0.31 -12.53
C GLU A 80 2.83 0.74 -12.16
N PHE A 81 2.86 1.95 -12.74
CA PHE A 81 1.75 2.89 -12.62
C PHE A 81 0.41 2.26 -13.06
N HIS A 82 0.46 1.27 -13.94
CA HIS A 82 -0.70 0.49 -14.37
C HIS A 82 -1.44 -0.19 -13.22
N LEU A 83 -0.71 -0.64 -12.18
CA LEU A 83 -1.29 -1.16 -10.95
C LEU A 83 -2.23 -0.14 -10.31
N HIS A 84 -1.73 1.08 -10.10
CA HIS A 84 -2.49 2.18 -9.48
C HIS A 84 -3.67 2.60 -10.35
N ALA A 85 -3.42 2.86 -11.63
CA ALA A 85 -4.44 3.25 -12.60
C ALA A 85 -5.55 2.19 -12.70
N GLY A 86 -5.20 0.91 -12.71
CA GLY A 86 -6.16 -0.21 -12.73
C GLY A 86 -7.06 -0.21 -11.49
N VAL A 87 -6.48 -0.08 -10.30
CA VAL A 87 -7.26 -0.01 -9.04
C VAL A 87 -8.20 1.20 -9.07
N TYR A 88 -7.71 2.38 -9.46
CA TYR A 88 -8.56 3.58 -9.54
C TYR A 88 -9.67 3.48 -10.59
N LYS A 89 -9.41 2.86 -11.74
CA LYS A 89 -10.45 2.62 -12.77
C LYS A 89 -11.53 1.64 -12.29
N ALA A 90 -11.14 0.61 -11.52
CA ALA A 90 -12.05 -0.42 -11.02
C ALA A 90 -12.82 0.00 -9.75
N ARG A 91 -12.24 0.88 -8.91
CA ARG A 91 -12.68 1.21 -7.55
C ARG A 91 -12.83 2.72 -7.37
N SER A 92 -14.06 3.22 -7.43
CA SER A 92 -14.36 4.65 -7.21
C SER A 92 -14.28 5.08 -5.74
N ASP A 93 -14.26 4.13 -4.82
CA ASP A 93 -14.12 4.33 -3.38
C ASP A 93 -12.66 4.42 -2.92
N VAL A 94 -11.70 4.12 -3.81
CA VAL A 94 -10.27 4.16 -3.49
C VAL A 94 -9.67 5.50 -3.90
N GLU A 95 -9.05 6.18 -2.93
CA GLU A 95 -8.37 7.47 -3.12
C GLU A 95 -6.84 7.36 -3.03
N ALA A 96 -6.31 6.26 -2.48
CA ALA A 96 -4.86 6.03 -2.38
C ALA A 96 -4.50 4.56 -2.57
N VAL A 97 -3.33 4.32 -3.19
CA VAL A 97 -2.79 2.98 -3.45
C VAL A 97 -1.30 2.97 -3.12
N ILE A 98 -0.86 1.90 -2.45
CA ILE A 98 0.55 1.61 -2.17
C ILE A 98 0.91 0.24 -2.74
N HIS A 99 2.03 0.15 -3.43
CA HIS A 99 2.70 -1.10 -3.77
C HIS A 99 4.08 -1.15 -3.13
N ALA A 100 4.39 -2.26 -2.50
CA ALA A 100 5.67 -2.52 -1.85
C ALA A 100 6.05 -4.00 -1.95
N HIS A 101 7.30 -4.31 -1.61
CA HIS A 101 7.84 -5.68 -1.54
C HIS A 101 8.13 -6.10 -0.09
N PRO A 102 7.10 -6.17 0.77
CA PRO A 102 7.27 -6.51 2.17
C PRO A 102 7.80 -7.95 2.31
N ASN A 103 8.77 -8.16 3.20
CA ASN A 103 9.50 -9.42 3.30
C ASN A 103 8.62 -10.60 3.75
N TRP A 104 7.92 -10.44 4.87
CA TRP A 104 7.24 -11.56 5.53
C TRP A 104 6.02 -12.03 4.76
N SER A 105 5.19 -11.11 4.29
CA SER A 105 4.02 -11.44 3.48
C SER A 105 4.41 -12.03 2.12
N THR A 106 5.48 -11.54 1.50
CA THR A 106 6.04 -12.11 0.28
C THR A 106 6.58 -13.52 0.52
N ILE A 107 7.29 -13.76 1.64
CA ILE A 107 7.77 -15.09 2.02
C ILE A 107 6.61 -16.09 2.18
N LEU A 108 5.52 -15.70 2.85
CA LEU A 108 4.34 -16.56 2.97
C LEU A 108 3.81 -16.98 1.59
N SER A 109 3.65 -16.02 0.68
CA SER A 109 3.17 -16.29 -0.69
C SER A 109 4.14 -17.17 -1.49
N THR A 110 5.45 -16.96 -1.33
CA THR A 110 6.51 -17.77 -1.97
C THR A 110 6.47 -19.21 -1.48
N ALA A 111 6.24 -19.41 -0.18
CA ALA A 111 6.13 -20.73 0.44
C ALA A 111 4.78 -21.42 0.19
N GLY A 112 3.81 -20.75 -0.44
CA GLY A 112 2.46 -21.25 -0.64
C GLY A 112 1.65 -21.34 0.67
N VAL A 113 2.05 -20.56 1.69
CA VAL A 113 1.37 -20.50 2.98
C VAL A 113 0.29 -19.43 2.93
N SER A 114 -0.95 -19.80 3.22
CA SER A 114 -2.05 -18.84 3.30
C SER A 114 -1.85 -17.87 4.46
N TYR A 115 -2.10 -16.59 4.20
CA TYR A 115 -2.19 -15.61 5.26
C TYR A 115 -3.38 -15.90 6.18
N ILE A 116 -3.12 -15.97 7.47
CA ILE A 116 -4.15 -16.08 8.52
C ILE A 116 -3.95 -14.98 9.56
N PRO A 117 -5.01 -14.37 10.08
CA PRO A 117 -4.90 -13.42 11.18
C PRO A 117 -4.47 -14.13 12.46
N VAL A 118 -3.29 -13.77 12.95
CA VAL A 118 -2.73 -14.23 14.24
C VAL A 118 -2.51 -13.06 15.19
N TYR A 119 -2.79 -11.86 14.72
CA TYR A 119 -2.71 -10.58 15.41
C TYR A 119 -3.96 -9.78 15.06
N ALA A 120 -4.54 -9.08 16.04
CA ALA A 120 -5.85 -8.45 15.87
C ALA A 120 -5.93 -7.50 14.66
N GLN A 121 -4.89 -6.69 14.45
CA GLN A 121 -4.80 -5.75 13.33
C GLN A 121 -4.74 -6.46 11.97
N GLY A 122 -4.18 -7.67 11.90
CA GLY A 122 -4.14 -8.48 10.69
C GLY A 122 -5.52 -8.87 10.15
N SER A 123 -6.56 -8.80 10.99
CA SER A 123 -7.94 -9.03 10.58
C SER A 123 -8.45 -8.03 9.55
N LEU A 124 -7.88 -6.81 9.51
CA LEU A 124 -8.35 -5.73 8.62
C LEU A 124 -8.04 -6.00 7.15
N VAL A 125 -7.02 -6.79 6.85
CA VAL A 125 -6.65 -7.18 5.49
C VAL A 125 -7.08 -8.62 5.13
N TYR A 126 -7.71 -9.34 6.05
CA TYR A 126 -8.19 -10.70 5.81
C TYR A 126 -9.63 -10.71 5.27
N PRO A 127 -10.04 -11.63 4.38
CA PRO A 127 -9.16 -12.54 3.64
C PRO A 127 -8.25 -11.80 2.65
N LEU A 128 -7.00 -12.28 2.56
CA LEU A 128 -5.98 -11.68 1.72
C LEU A 128 -5.84 -12.48 0.43
N PRO A 129 -6.40 -11.99 -0.70
CA PRO A 129 -6.27 -12.69 -1.98
C PRO A 129 -4.85 -12.61 -2.51
N VAL A 130 -4.49 -13.61 -3.33
CA VAL A 130 -3.17 -13.73 -3.95
C VAL A 130 -3.31 -13.84 -5.47
N LEU A 131 -2.77 -12.89 -6.20
CA LEU A 131 -2.59 -13.01 -7.64
C LEU A 131 -1.52 -14.08 -7.91
N ASP A 132 -1.88 -15.15 -8.60
CA ASP A 132 -0.96 -16.25 -8.94
C ASP A 132 -0.05 -15.86 -10.11
N SER A 133 0.79 -14.87 -9.90
CA SER A 133 1.81 -14.42 -10.84
C SER A 133 2.89 -13.63 -10.12
N PRO A 134 4.18 -13.86 -10.41
CA PRO A 134 5.28 -13.02 -9.95
C PRO A 134 5.57 -11.84 -10.89
N ASP A 135 4.84 -11.72 -12.00
CA ASP A 135 5.10 -10.70 -13.00
C ASP A 135 4.80 -9.30 -12.49
N SER A 136 5.55 -8.33 -13.02
CA SER A 136 5.31 -6.91 -12.81
C SER A 136 3.97 -6.47 -13.41
N ILE A 137 3.25 -5.62 -12.70
CA ILE A 137 1.95 -5.07 -13.15
C ILE A 137 2.19 -3.86 -14.07
N ASN A 138 2.89 -4.06 -15.16
CA ASN A 138 3.41 -3.02 -16.05
C ASN A 138 2.59 -2.81 -17.34
N ASN A 139 1.38 -3.37 -17.39
CA ASN A 139 0.47 -3.22 -18.52
C ASN A 139 -1.00 -3.37 -18.07
N PRO A 140 -1.98 -2.93 -18.90
CA PRO A 140 -3.40 -2.96 -18.53
C PRO A 140 -3.94 -4.38 -18.29
N GLU A 141 -3.46 -5.41 -18.98
CA GLU A 141 -3.91 -6.79 -18.79
C GLU A 141 -3.56 -7.30 -17.40
N MET A 142 -2.31 -7.10 -16.98
CA MET A 142 -1.87 -7.47 -15.63
C MET A 142 -2.59 -6.64 -14.55
N ALA A 143 -2.84 -5.36 -14.81
CA ALA A 143 -3.62 -4.51 -13.92
C ALA A 143 -5.06 -5.05 -13.74
N ASN A 144 -5.72 -5.48 -14.82
CA ASN A 144 -7.05 -6.08 -14.74
C ASN A 144 -7.03 -7.39 -13.92
N ARG A 145 -6.05 -8.27 -14.14
CA ARG A 145 -5.91 -9.49 -13.34
C ARG A 145 -5.71 -9.20 -11.86
N LEU A 146 -4.93 -8.17 -11.53
CA LEU A 146 -4.75 -7.76 -10.14
C LEU A 146 -6.05 -7.21 -9.56
N THR A 147 -6.78 -6.35 -10.27
CA THR A 147 -8.03 -5.77 -9.79
C THR A 147 -9.13 -6.81 -9.62
N ASP A 148 -9.20 -7.80 -10.52
CA ASP A 148 -10.11 -8.95 -10.39
C ASP A 148 -9.78 -9.79 -9.14
N THR A 149 -8.48 -9.95 -8.84
CA THR A 149 -8.01 -10.64 -7.63
C THR A 149 -8.31 -9.83 -6.38
N LEU A 150 -8.04 -8.53 -6.39
CA LEU A 150 -8.26 -7.61 -5.27
C LEU A 150 -9.76 -7.52 -4.91
N GLY A 151 -10.63 -7.41 -5.92
CA GLY A 151 -12.07 -7.23 -5.74
C GLY A 151 -12.37 -5.99 -4.88
N ASP A 152 -13.21 -6.16 -3.88
CA ASP A 152 -13.58 -5.12 -2.90
C ASP A 152 -12.64 -5.05 -1.69
N ARG A 153 -11.56 -5.83 -1.68
CA ARG A 153 -10.65 -5.93 -0.55
C ARG A 153 -9.69 -4.73 -0.48
N PRO A 154 -9.20 -4.40 0.72
CA PRO A 154 -8.24 -3.32 0.90
C PRO A 154 -6.80 -3.72 0.59
N ALA A 155 -6.52 -5.01 0.38
CA ALA A 155 -5.18 -5.54 0.12
C ALA A 155 -5.21 -6.81 -0.72
N ALA A 156 -4.14 -7.04 -1.48
CA ALA A 156 -3.84 -8.30 -2.15
C ALA A 156 -2.33 -8.55 -2.18
N LEU A 157 -1.94 -9.83 -2.23
CA LEU A 157 -0.56 -10.22 -2.54
C LEU A 157 -0.43 -10.54 -4.04
N MET A 158 0.76 -10.32 -4.56
CA MET A 158 1.25 -10.88 -5.81
C MET A 158 2.27 -11.95 -5.44
N LYS A 159 2.06 -13.18 -5.89
CA LYS A 159 2.85 -14.35 -5.50
C LYS A 159 4.35 -14.13 -5.77
N ALA A 160 5.16 -14.29 -4.72
CA ALA A 160 6.62 -14.12 -4.80
C ALA A 160 7.08 -12.76 -5.38
N HIS A 161 6.23 -11.72 -5.32
CA HIS A 161 6.51 -10.39 -5.84
C HIS A 161 6.38 -9.33 -4.71
N GLY A 162 5.16 -9.14 -4.20
CA GLY A 162 4.91 -8.11 -3.21
C GLY A 162 3.44 -7.99 -2.83
N ALA A 163 3.06 -6.82 -2.34
CA ALA A 163 1.72 -6.50 -1.89
C ALA A 163 1.20 -5.20 -2.47
N VAL A 164 -0.11 -5.10 -2.61
CA VAL A 164 -0.84 -3.85 -2.83
C VAL A 164 -1.78 -3.62 -1.67
N THR A 165 -1.85 -2.38 -1.20
CA THR A 165 -2.89 -1.90 -0.28
C THR A 165 -3.54 -0.64 -0.83
N CYS A 166 -4.83 -0.46 -0.53
CA CYS A 166 -5.60 0.69 -0.98
C CYS A 166 -6.61 1.12 0.10
N GLY A 167 -7.06 2.36 0.02
CA GLY A 167 -8.02 2.92 0.97
C GLY A 167 -8.60 4.25 0.54
N GLU A 168 -9.50 4.78 1.37
CA GLU A 168 -10.10 6.10 1.19
C GLU A 168 -9.10 7.25 1.44
N SER A 169 -7.94 6.92 2.02
CA SER A 169 -6.84 7.85 2.22
C SER A 169 -5.49 7.14 2.14
N LEU A 170 -4.41 7.92 1.95
CA LEU A 170 -3.04 7.38 1.99
C LEU A 170 -2.69 6.86 3.40
N VAL A 171 -3.28 7.44 4.45
CA VAL A 171 -3.12 6.95 5.82
C VAL A 171 -3.69 5.55 5.96
N ASP A 172 -4.87 5.28 5.39
CA ASP A 172 -5.48 3.95 5.44
C ASP A 172 -4.61 2.92 4.73
N ALA A 173 -4.21 3.20 3.49
CA ALA A 173 -3.36 2.31 2.72
C ALA A 173 -2.02 2.03 3.42
N PHE A 174 -1.41 3.05 4.05
CA PHE A 174 -0.18 2.94 4.84
C PHE A 174 -0.35 2.03 6.06
N VAL A 175 -1.40 2.25 6.84
CA VAL A 175 -1.66 1.48 8.07
C VAL A 175 -1.93 0.03 7.73
N LEU A 176 -2.73 -0.22 6.68
CA LEU A 176 -3.03 -1.57 6.23
C LEU A 176 -1.78 -2.32 5.74
N MET A 177 -0.85 -1.63 5.08
CA MET A 177 0.43 -2.21 4.65
C MET A 177 1.29 -2.64 5.86
N ASN A 178 1.36 -1.79 6.89
CA ASN A 178 2.08 -2.13 8.13
C ASN A 178 1.40 -3.31 8.86
N TYR A 179 0.08 -3.30 9.00
CA TYR A 179 -0.65 -4.37 9.67
C TYR A 179 -0.57 -5.72 8.94
N LEU A 180 -0.56 -5.69 7.61
CA LEU A 180 -0.33 -6.85 6.78
C LEU A 180 1.04 -7.48 7.08
N GLU A 181 2.08 -6.69 7.06
CA GLU A 181 3.45 -7.17 7.26
C GLU A 181 3.69 -7.61 8.71
N ASP A 182 3.23 -6.82 9.69
CA ASP A 182 3.28 -7.16 11.11
C ASP A 182 2.62 -8.52 11.43
N ASN A 183 1.46 -8.78 10.82
CA ASN A 183 0.80 -10.07 11.02
C ASN A 183 1.52 -11.22 10.31
N ALA A 184 2.05 -10.98 9.11
CA ALA A 184 2.79 -12.00 8.37
C ALA A 184 4.06 -12.43 9.12
N GLU A 185 4.81 -11.48 9.71
CA GLU A 185 5.95 -11.77 10.57
C GLU A 185 5.55 -12.64 11.77
N ARG A 186 4.49 -12.23 12.48
CA ARG A 186 3.99 -12.99 13.66
C ARG A 186 3.50 -14.37 13.27
N GLN A 187 2.82 -14.50 12.13
CA GLN A 187 2.39 -15.81 11.62
C GLN A 187 3.59 -16.73 11.36
N TYR A 188 4.61 -16.21 10.68
CA TYR A 188 5.85 -16.96 10.43
C TYR A 188 6.54 -17.35 11.74
N MET A 189 6.74 -16.40 12.66
CA MET A 189 7.43 -16.66 13.94
C MET A 189 6.65 -17.63 14.81
N ALA A 190 5.33 -17.51 14.90
CA ALA A 190 4.49 -18.44 15.65
C ALA A 190 4.56 -19.86 15.09
N ALA A 191 4.61 -20.01 13.76
CA ALA A 191 4.74 -21.31 13.11
C ALA A 191 6.08 -22.02 13.39
N GLN A 192 7.14 -21.29 13.80
CA GLN A 192 8.42 -21.88 14.19
C GLN A 192 8.37 -22.52 15.59
N ILE A 193 7.46 -22.10 16.46
CA ILE A 193 7.38 -22.54 17.85
C ILE A 193 6.14 -23.35 18.16
N GLY A 194 5.16 -23.41 17.24
CA GLY A 194 3.93 -24.17 17.43
C GLY A 194 2.94 -23.97 16.30
N THR A 195 1.67 -24.31 16.55
CA THR A 195 0.58 -24.03 15.61
C THR A 195 0.05 -22.63 15.88
N PRO A 196 0.11 -21.71 14.89
CA PRO A 196 -0.43 -20.37 15.05
C PRO A 196 -1.92 -20.41 15.41
N TYR A 197 -2.32 -19.59 16.38
CA TYR A 197 -3.74 -19.38 16.68
C TYR A 197 -4.41 -18.66 15.51
N SER A 198 -5.51 -19.19 15.03
CA SER A 198 -6.34 -18.56 14.00
C SER A 198 -7.63 -18.06 14.62
N PHE A 199 -8.01 -16.84 14.32
CA PHE A 199 -9.23 -16.23 14.85
C PHE A 199 -10.48 -16.90 14.29
N SER A 200 -11.51 -17.04 15.14
CA SER A 200 -12.86 -17.40 14.70
C SER A 200 -13.51 -16.26 13.90
N ASP A 201 -14.58 -16.57 13.17
CA ASP A 201 -15.33 -15.54 12.42
C ASP A 201 -15.87 -14.45 13.34
N GLU A 202 -16.30 -14.78 14.55
CA GLU A 202 -16.79 -13.82 15.56
C GLU A 202 -15.65 -12.90 16.04
N GLU A 203 -14.46 -13.46 16.30
CA GLU A 203 -13.28 -12.68 16.69
C GLU A 203 -12.81 -11.77 15.56
N LEU A 204 -12.85 -12.24 14.31
CA LEU A 204 -12.54 -11.43 13.13
C LEU A 204 -13.50 -10.24 12.99
N MET A 205 -14.80 -10.48 13.15
CA MET A 205 -15.81 -9.42 13.10
C MET A 205 -15.57 -8.39 14.21
N LEU A 206 -15.36 -8.87 15.44
CA LEU A 206 -15.10 -7.99 16.59
C LEU A 206 -13.84 -7.14 16.40
N CYS A 207 -12.76 -7.73 15.89
CA CYS A 207 -11.51 -7.01 15.62
C CYS A 207 -11.72 -5.93 14.55
N ARG A 208 -12.40 -6.25 13.46
CA ARG A 208 -12.67 -5.29 12.38
C ARG A 208 -13.51 -4.11 12.86
N GLU A 209 -14.59 -4.37 13.60
CA GLU A 209 -15.47 -3.33 14.14
C GLU A 209 -14.71 -2.35 15.05
N LYS A 210 -13.78 -2.86 15.88
CA LYS A 210 -13.04 -2.05 16.84
C LYS A 210 -11.80 -1.37 16.28
N LEU A 211 -11.16 -1.96 15.27
CA LEU A 211 -9.85 -1.52 14.80
C LEU A 211 -9.91 -0.70 13.51
N TRP A 212 -11.03 -0.77 12.78
CA TRP A 212 -11.27 0.14 11.65
C TRP A 212 -11.71 1.50 12.20
N ASP A 213 -10.74 2.24 12.74
CA ASP A 213 -10.96 3.52 13.42
C ASP A 213 -9.97 4.57 12.89
N PRO A 214 -10.46 5.67 12.29
CA PRO A 214 -9.62 6.75 11.78
C PRO A 214 -8.66 7.35 12.82
N ASN A 215 -9.05 7.40 14.10
CA ASN A 215 -8.17 7.90 15.17
C ASN A 215 -7.03 6.91 15.47
N LEU A 216 -7.31 5.60 15.40
CA LEU A 216 -6.28 4.58 15.54
C LEU A 216 -5.31 4.62 14.35
N PHE A 217 -5.84 4.78 13.14
CA PHE A 217 -5.04 4.90 11.92
C PHE A 217 -4.16 6.15 11.97
N LYS A 218 -4.73 7.30 12.35
CA LYS A 218 -3.95 8.51 12.55
C LYS A 218 -2.84 8.33 13.59
N ARG A 219 -3.12 7.70 14.71
CA ARG A 219 -2.12 7.43 15.76
C ARG A 219 -0.99 6.53 15.24
N THR A 220 -1.30 5.54 14.42
CA THR A 220 -0.31 4.67 13.79
C THR A 220 0.58 5.47 12.84
N TRP A 221 -0.01 6.30 11.99
CA TRP A 221 0.73 7.22 11.12
C TRP A 221 1.64 8.16 11.90
N ASP A 222 1.12 8.81 12.94
CA ASP A 222 1.89 9.75 13.77
C ASP A 222 3.06 9.05 14.47
N HIS A 223 2.88 7.81 14.93
CA HIS A 223 3.94 7.00 15.54
C HIS A 223 5.11 6.77 14.58
N PHE A 224 4.84 6.27 13.36
CA PHE A 224 5.90 6.03 12.37
C PHE A 224 6.51 7.34 11.86
N SER A 225 5.70 8.40 11.80
CA SER A 225 6.14 9.75 11.46
C SER A 225 7.17 10.26 12.47
N ALA A 226 6.91 10.12 13.75
CA ALA A 226 7.85 10.51 14.82
C ALA A 226 9.15 9.69 14.77
N LYS A 227 9.06 8.37 14.53
CA LYS A 227 10.26 7.52 14.35
C LYS A 227 11.15 7.96 13.20
N LEU A 228 10.54 8.35 12.08
CA LEU A 228 11.31 8.87 10.93
C LEU A 228 12.03 10.16 11.28
N ASP A 229 11.38 11.07 12.04
CA ASP A 229 11.97 12.35 12.45
C ASP A 229 13.11 12.15 13.46
N GLU A 230 12.98 11.20 14.40
CA GLU A 230 14.02 10.84 15.36
C GLU A 230 15.27 10.26 14.65
N ALA A 231 15.09 9.48 13.60
CA ALA A 231 16.20 8.92 12.83
C ALA A 231 16.94 9.94 11.97
N ALA A 232 16.33 11.11 11.69
CA ALA A 232 16.92 12.19 10.90
C ALA A 232 17.64 13.23 11.78
N SER A 233 17.53 13.15 13.11
CA SER A 233 18.13 14.05 14.08
C SER A 233 19.47 13.53 14.60
#